data_1963c1fcd05901e538e8289e145b4fd3
#
_entry.id   1963c1fcd05901e538e8289e145b4fd3
#
_cell.length_a   1.000
_cell.length_b   1.000
_cell.length_c   1.000
_cell.angle_alpha   90.00
_cell.angle_beta   90.00
_cell.angle_gamma   90.00
#
_symmetry.space_group_name_H-M   'P 1'
#
loop_
_entity.id
_entity.type
_entity.pdbx_description
1 polymer ?
#
loop_
_entity_poly.entity_id
_entity_poly.type
_entity_poly.pdbx_seq_one_letter_code
_entity_poly.pdbx_strand_id
1 'polypeptide(L)'
;MASTPYEDSNPKFPEAEKVNDIAYGKNRALLAWYTVDGIFTRKSSSSRPRHLTNDDLSNHYTRGVSYKEIFPNKELGTNDNTTLPVLNLAFYPNERGPYNLDAENVNSDGTLGNPEKRWGGVMRKIEPSDLESANYEYIEFWLLDPYLEDETAEGGDLYFNLG
;
A
#
# COMPACT_ATOMS: atom_id res chain seq x y z
N MET A 1 3.87 10.82 -1.34
CA MET A 1 3.70 11.52 -2.64
C MET A 1 3.39 10.46 -3.67
N ALA A 2 2.28 10.56 -4.36
CA ALA A 2 1.92 9.60 -5.39
C ALA A 2 2.51 10.04 -6.71
N SER A 3 3.16 9.18 -7.42
CA SER A 3 3.74 9.43 -8.72
C SER A 3 3.51 8.23 -9.61
N THR A 4 3.33 8.52 -10.87
CA THR A 4 3.38 7.48 -11.89
C THR A 4 4.58 7.68 -12.73
N PRO A 5 5.21 6.65 -13.11
CA PRO A 5 6.27 6.67 -14.08
C PRO A 5 5.74 6.74 -15.50
N TYR A 6 6.69 6.86 -16.38
CA TYR A 6 6.51 6.77 -17.80
C TYR A 6 6.23 5.32 -18.21
N GLU A 7 4.97 4.95 -18.23
CA GLU A 7 4.56 3.75 -18.96
C GLU A 7 3.83 4.17 -20.23
N ASP A 8 4.58 4.33 -21.28
CA ASP A 8 4.00 4.58 -22.59
C ASP A 8 3.02 3.46 -22.95
N SER A 9 1.78 3.84 -23.21
CA SER A 9 0.78 2.97 -23.84
C SER A 9 0.25 1.81 -22.97
N ASN A 10 0.29 1.89 -21.64
CA ASN A 10 -0.40 0.91 -20.81
C ASN A 10 -1.92 1.18 -20.84
N PRO A 11 -2.74 0.32 -21.50
CA PRO A 11 -4.19 0.56 -21.60
C PRO A 11 -4.92 0.52 -20.26
N LYS A 12 -4.34 -0.10 -19.23
CA LYS A 12 -4.86 -0.13 -17.87
C LYS A 12 -4.51 1.12 -17.07
N PHE A 13 -3.53 1.90 -17.54
CA PHE A 13 -3.06 3.09 -16.86
C PHE A 13 -2.76 4.25 -17.81
N PRO A 14 -3.78 4.75 -18.51
CA PRO A 14 -3.62 5.83 -19.50
C PRO A 14 -3.14 7.16 -18.91
N GLU A 15 -3.26 7.34 -17.60
CA GLU A 15 -2.79 8.55 -16.92
C GLU A 15 -1.27 8.70 -16.93
N ALA A 16 -0.52 7.62 -17.12
CA ALA A 16 0.94 7.68 -17.19
C ALA A 16 1.45 8.61 -18.32
N GLU A 17 0.70 8.71 -19.41
CA GLU A 17 1.03 9.60 -20.54
C GLU A 17 0.77 11.08 -20.26
N LYS A 18 0.02 11.39 -19.19
CA LYS A 18 -0.46 12.75 -18.88
C LYS A 18 0.34 13.46 -17.81
N VAL A 19 1.58 13.09 -17.60
CA VAL A 19 2.40 13.60 -16.49
C VAL A 19 2.52 15.12 -16.44
N ASN A 20 2.41 15.80 -17.57
CA ASN A 20 2.45 17.26 -17.70
C ASN A 20 1.07 17.91 -17.83
N ASP A 21 -0.01 17.13 -17.69
CA ASP A 21 -1.39 17.61 -17.78
C ASP A 21 -2.05 17.56 -16.38
N ILE A 22 -2.86 18.57 -16.09
CA ILE A 22 -3.68 18.59 -14.87
C ILE A 22 -4.62 17.37 -14.80
N ALA A 23 -5.00 16.79 -15.93
CA ALA A 23 -5.79 15.58 -16.06
C ALA A 23 -5.13 14.36 -15.39
N TYR A 24 -3.79 14.37 -15.25
CA TYR A 24 -3.04 13.38 -14.50
C TYR A 24 -3.55 13.16 -13.06
N GLY A 25 -4.00 14.22 -12.40
CA GLY A 25 -4.53 14.14 -11.05
C GLY A 25 -6.02 13.82 -10.94
N LYS A 26 -6.76 13.74 -12.06
CA LYS A 26 -8.20 13.53 -12.01
C LYS A 26 -8.58 12.17 -11.43
N ASN A 27 -7.88 11.12 -11.81
CA ASN A 27 -8.18 9.75 -11.38
C ASN A 27 -7.43 9.30 -10.11
N ARG A 28 -6.66 10.19 -9.49
CA ARG A 28 -6.10 9.89 -8.17
C ARG A 28 -7.18 9.74 -7.11
N ALA A 29 -7.00 8.76 -6.23
CA ALA A 29 -7.78 8.63 -5.03
C ALA A 29 -6.89 8.64 -3.79
N LEU A 30 -7.47 8.51 -2.62
CA LEU A 30 -6.73 8.52 -1.37
C LEU A 30 -5.92 7.23 -1.24
N LEU A 31 -4.62 7.39 -1.06
CA LEU A 31 -3.72 6.34 -0.59
C LEU A 31 -3.12 6.77 0.73
N ALA A 32 -3.36 6.02 1.78
CA ALA A 32 -2.85 6.28 3.11
C ALA A 32 -1.72 5.32 3.46
N TRP A 33 -0.61 5.87 3.92
CA TRP A 33 0.43 5.11 4.60
C TRP A 33 0.14 5.18 6.10
N TYR A 34 0.07 4.04 6.76
CA TYR A 34 -0.25 3.96 8.16
C TYR A 34 0.68 3.02 8.93
N THR A 35 0.76 3.23 10.23
CA THR A 35 1.40 2.32 11.17
C THR A 35 0.40 1.95 12.26
N VAL A 36 0.42 0.69 12.67
CA VAL A 36 -0.43 0.22 13.76
C VAL A 36 0.35 0.29 15.06
N ASP A 37 -0.16 1.02 16.04
CA ASP A 37 0.47 1.09 17.35
C ASP A 37 0.49 -0.28 18.04
N GLY A 38 1.56 -0.55 18.77
CA GLY A 38 1.74 -1.82 19.48
C GLY A 38 0.64 -2.19 20.48
N ILE A 39 -0.15 -1.21 20.96
CA ILE A 39 -1.30 -1.51 21.82
C ILE A 39 -2.40 -2.30 21.09
N PHE A 40 -2.47 -2.15 19.76
CA PHE A 40 -3.44 -2.85 18.90
C PHE A 40 -2.91 -4.15 18.31
N THR A 41 -1.66 -4.51 18.57
CA THR A 41 -1.05 -5.74 18.04
C THR A 41 -0.53 -6.67 19.13
N ARG A 42 -0.20 -6.17 20.31
CA ARG A 42 0.38 -6.95 21.42
C ARG A 42 -0.68 -7.53 22.31
N LYS A 43 -0.83 -8.85 22.30
CA LYS A 43 -1.79 -9.59 23.16
C LYS A 43 -1.57 -9.37 24.66
N SER A 44 -0.35 -9.08 25.09
CA SER A 44 0.04 -8.92 26.52
C SER A 44 0.10 -7.46 27.00
N SER A 45 -0.35 -6.49 26.20
CA SER A 45 -0.30 -5.08 26.60
C SER A 45 -1.30 -4.77 27.69
N SER A 46 -0.82 -4.25 28.82
CA SER A 46 -1.68 -3.75 29.92
C SER A 46 -2.46 -2.49 29.56
N SER A 47 -2.01 -1.77 28.53
CA SER A 47 -2.64 -0.55 28.02
C SER A 47 -3.68 -0.83 26.93
N ARG A 48 -3.92 -2.09 26.60
CA ARG A 48 -4.89 -2.48 25.59
C ARG A 48 -6.29 -1.99 25.95
N PRO A 49 -7.05 -1.39 25.02
CA PRO A 49 -8.44 -1.07 25.21
C PRO A 49 -9.26 -2.31 25.59
N ARG A 50 -10.12 -2.20 26.60
CA ARG A 50 -10.83 -3.35 27.19
C ARG A 50 -11.80 -4.05 26.23
N HIS A 51 -12.27 -3.34 25.20
CA HIS A 51 -13.19 -3.88 24.21
C HIS A 51 -12.50 -4.72 23.12
N LEU A 52 -11.17 -4.67 23.03
CA LEU A 52 -10.44 -5.44 22.04
C LEU A 52 -10.15 -6.85 22.56
N THR A 53 -10.54 -7.84 21.78
CA THR A 53 -10.27 -9.26 22.02
C THR A 53 -8.91 -9.67 21.45
N ASN A 54 -8.47 -10.88 21.72
CA ASN A 54 -7.27 -11.42 21.07
C ASN A 54 -7.49 -11.70 19.58
N ASP A 55 -8.71 -11.96 19.17
CA ASP A 55 -9.07 -12.19 17.76
C ASP A 55 -8.99 -10.87 17.00
N ASP A 56 -9.48 -9.76 17.56
CA ASP A 56 -9.31 -8.43 16.97
C ASP A 56 -7.84 -8.08 16.75
N LEU A 57 -6.96 -8.44 17.70
CA LEU A 57 -5.51 -8.20 17.58
C LEU A 57 -4.82 -9.13 16.60
N SER A 58 -5.48 -10.19 16.19
CA SER A 58 -4.99 -11.15 15.21
C SER A 58 -5.50 -10.85 13.81
N ASN A 59 -6.24 -9.73 13.65
CA ASN A 59 -6.79 -9.29 12.38
C ASN A 59 -5.70 -9.21 11.30
N HIS A 60 -6.00 -9.73 10.14
CA HIS A 60 -5.08 -9.85 9.02
C HIS A 60 -4.43 -8.52 8.63
N TYR A 61 -5.17 -7.42 8.67
CA TYR A 61 -4.70 -6.09 8.25
C TYR A 61 -3.90 -5.33 9.30
N THR A 62 -3.95 -5.75 10.57
CA THR A 62 -3.35 -5.00 11.68
C THR A 62 -2.32 -5.78 12.47
N ARG A 63 -2.28 -7.10 12.34
CA ARG A 63 -1.36 -7.96 13.09
C ARG A 63 0.10 -7.68 12.75
N GLY A 64 0.98 -7.89 13.71
CA GLY A 64 2.40 -7.90 13.46
C GLY A 64 2.83 -9.15 12.64
N VAL A 65 3.74 -8.97 11.72
CA VAL A 65 4.34 -10.06 10.94
C VAL A 65 5.64 -10.51 11.61
N SER A 66 5.71 -11.79 11.99
CA SER A 66 6.92 -12.32 12.62
C SER A 66 8.03 -12.55 11.59
N TYR A 67 9.28 -12.29 12.01
CA TYR A 67 10.47 -12.66 11.21
C TYR A 67 10.48 -14.15 10.85
N LYS A 68 10.07 -15.02 11.76
CA LYS A 68 10.07 -16.48 11.52
C LYS A 68 8.93 -16.95 10.62
N GLU A 69 7.89 -16.15 10.46
CA GLU A 69 6.81 -16.41 9.50
C GLU A 69 7.33 -16.33 8.07
N ILE A 70 8.16 -15.32 7.80
CA ILE A 70 8.73 -15.07 6.47
C ILE A 70 10.07 -15.78 6.28
N PHE A 71 10.88 -15.82 7.33
CA PHE A 71 12.22 -16.41 7.31
C PHE A 71 12.35 -17.46 8.42
N PRO A 72 11.79 -18.67 8.25
CA PRO A 72 11.72 -19.68 9.32
C PRO A 72 13.07 -20.13 9.83
N ASN A 73 14.10 -20.09 8.98
CA ASN A 73 15.45 -20.52 9.31
C ASN A 73 16.35 -19.41 9.89
N LYS A 74 15.81 -18.18 10.01
CA LYS A 74 16.60 -17.07 10.56
C LYS A 74 16.74 -17.23 12.07
N GLU A 75 17.98 -17.27 12.54
CA GLU A 75 18.27 -17.20 13.98
C GLU A 75 18.18 -15.72 14.42
N LEU A 76 17.44 -15.50 15.49
CA LEU A 76 17.29 -14.18 16.11
C LEU A 76 18.05 -14.18 17.43
N GLY A 77 18.85 -13.15 17.66
CA GLY A 77 19.49 -12.90 18.93
C GLY A 77 18.48 -12.50 20.02
N THR A 78 18.89 -12.57 21.27
CA THR A 78 18.03 -12.29 22.44
C THR A 78 17.44 -10.86 22.42
N ASN A 79 18.12 -9.91 21.78
CA ASN A 79 17.72 -8.51 21.71
C ASN A 79 17.16 -8.10 20.34
N ASP A 80 17.01 -9.05 19.41
CA ASP A 80 16.51 -8.75 18.09
C ASP A 80 14.98 -8.54 18.10
N ASN A 81 14.52 -7.65 17.24
CA ASN A 81 13.10 -7.52 16.98
C ASN A 81 12.56 -8.82 16.40
N THR A 82 11.52 -9.35 17.00
CA THR A 82 10.83 -10.55 16.51
C THR A 82 9.79 -10.25 15.42
N THR A 83 9.46 -8.97 15.23
CA THR A 83 8.44 -8.50 14.28
C THR A 83 9.12 -7.72 13.16
N LEU A 84 8.77 -8.04 11.93
CA LEU A 84 9.22 -7.32 10.73
C LEU A 84 8.60 -5.92 10.67
N PRO A 85 9.38 -4.88 10.30
CA PRO A 85 8.79 -3.63 9.85
C PRO A 85 8.12 -3.85 8.49
N VAL A 86 6.85 -3.49 8.39
CA VAL A 86 6.07 -3.61 7.16
C VAL A 86 5.60 -2.24 6.68
N LEU A 87 5.47 -2.08 5.38
CA LEU A 87 4.86 -0.93 4.76
C LEU A 87 3.36 -1.18 4.63
N ASN A 88 2.56 -0.49 5.44
CA ASN A 88 1.11 -0.60 5.36
C ASN A 88 0.56 0.52 4.48
N LEU A 89 -0.13 0.15 3.42
CA LEU A 89 -0.81 1.07 2.52
C LEU A 89 -2.29 0.71 2.46
N ALA A 90 -3.15 1.70 2.63
CA ALA A 90 -4.58 1.56 2.44
C ALA A 90 -5.04 2.45 1.29
N PHE A 91 -5.65 1.84 0.29
CA PHE A 91 -6.17 2.52 -0.88
C PHE A 91 -7.69 2.66 -0.78
N TYR A 92 -8.18 3.87 -0.92
CA TYR A 92 -9.60 4.22 -0.81
C TYR A 92 -10.07 4.83 -2.12
N PRO A 93 -10.54 4.01 -3.08
CA PRO A 93 -10.88 4.48 -4.42
C PRO A 93 -12.06 5.46 -4.46
N ASN A 94 -12.92 5.44 -3.45
CA ASN A 94 -14.06 6.35 -3.32
C ASN A 94 -13.72 7.65 -2.58
N GLU A 95 -12.51 7.75 -2.00
CA GLU A 95 -12.15 8.88 -1.17
C GLU A 95 -11.29 9.89 -1.93
N ARG A 96 -11.68 11.16 -1.83
CA ARG A 96 -10.95 12.25 -2.45
C ARG A 96 -9.67 12.58 -1.66
N GLY A 97 -8.55 12.10 -2.15
CA GLY A 97 -7.26 12.44 -1.55
C GLY A 97 -6.83 13.89 -1.83
N PRO A 98 -5.78 14.37 -1.14
CA PRO A 98 -5.34 15.78 -1.22
C PRO A 98 -4.84 16.21 -2.60
N TYR A 99 -4.50 15.27 -3.47
CA TYR A 99 -3.98 15.53 -4.82
C TYR A 99 -4.97 15.12 -5.92
N ASN A 100 -6.24 14.88 -5.56
CA ASN A 100 -7.28 14.63 -6.54
C ASN A 100 -7.75 15.97 -7.16
N LEU A 101 -7.75 16.04 -8.48
CA LEU A 101 -8.14 17.22 -9.26
C LEU A 101 -9.47 17.01 -10.01
N ASP A 102 -10.20 15.93 -9.70
CA ASP A 102 -11.50 15.66 -10.31
C ASP A 102 -12.57 16.61 -9.72
N ALA A 103 -13.20 17.36 -10.58
CA ALA A 103 -14.32 18.24 -10.23
C ALA A 103 -15.64 17.79 -10.88
N GLU A 104 -15.59 16.79 -11.77
CA GLU A 104 -16.71 16.36 -12.58
C GLU A 104 -17.39 15.09 -12.03
N ASN A 105 -16.59 14.15 -11.49
CA ASN A 105 -17.06 12.86 -11.00
C ASN A 105 -17.02 12.80 -9.47
N VAL A 106 -17.56 13.82 -8.84
CA VAL A 106 -17.71 13.90 -7.38
C VAL A 106 -19.19 13.82 -7.05
N ASN A 107 -19.55 12.87 -6.20
CA ASN A 107 -20.91 12.68 -5.72
C ASN A 107 -21.33 13.81 -4.76
N SER A 108 -22.63 13.94 -4.51
CA SER A 108 -23.17 14.97 -3.62
C SER A 108 -22.72 14.83 -2.17
N ASP A 109 -22.29 13.65 -1.76
CA ASP A 109 -21.73 13.36 -0.43
C ASP A 109 -20.20 13.61 -0.35
N GLY A 110 -19.58 14.04 -1.46
CA GLY A 110 -18.15 14.31 -1.55
C GLY A 110 -17.29 13.11 -1.93
N THR A 111 -17.87 11.93 -2.10
CA THR A 111 -17.14 10.75 -2.56
C THR A 111 -16.85 10.82 -4.06
N LEU A 112 -15.85 10.03 -4.51
CA LEU A 112 -15.52 9.93 -5.92
C LEU A 112 -16.38 8.88 -6.63
N GLY A 113 -16.86 9.22 -7.81
CA GLY A 113 -17.43 8.25 -8.74
C GLY A 113 -16.37 7.44 -9.48
N ASN A 114 -16.80 6.36 -10.13
CA ASN A 114 -15.95 5.49 -10.96
C ASN A 114 -14.72 4.93 -10.21
N PRO A 115 -14.90 4.24 -9.06
CA PRO A 115 -13.81 3.74 -8.24
C PRO A 115 -12.87 2.79 -8.99
N GLU A 116 -13.38 2.07 -9.99
CA GLU A 116 -12.63 1.15 -10.84
C GLU A 116 -11.60 1.83 -11.75
N LYS A 117 -11.70 3.15 -11.93
CA LYS A 117 -10.77 3.97 -12.71
C LYS A 117 -9.78 4.73 -11.83
N ARG A 118 -9.87 4.57 -10.53
CA ARG A 118 -9.06 5.32 -9.59
C ARG A 118 -7.75 4.59 -9.33
N TRP A 119 -6.71 5.36 -9.07
CA TRP A 119 -5.40 4.87 -8.72
C TRP A 119 -4.79 5.66 -7.56
N GLY A 120 -3.86 5.03 -6.87
CA GLY A 120 -3.01 5.65 -5.88
C GLY A 120 -1.59 5.09 -6.00
N GLY A 121 -0.58 5.87 -5.67
CA GLY A 121 0.79 5.41 -5.78
C GLY A 121 1.73 6.11 -4.82
N VAL A 122 2.82 5.44 -4.51
CA VAL A 122 3.96 5.97 -3.76
C VAL A 122 5.20 5.91 -4.63
N MET A 123 6.06 6.89 -4.49
CA MET A 123 7.34 6.95 -5.18
C MET A 123 8.47 7.02 -4.18
N ARG A 124 9.51 6.26 -4.44
CA ARG A 124 10.77 6.35 -3.71
C ARG A 124 11.92 6.52 -4.69
N LYS A 125 12.83 7.43 -4.38
CA LYS A 125 14.08 7.51 -5.12
C LYS A 125 14.90 6.24 -4.88
N ILE A 126 15.43 5.68 -5.95
CA ILE A 126 16.43 4.61 -5.90
C ILE A 126 17.79 5.28 -5.85
N GLU A 127 18.60 4.99 -4.84
CA GLU A 127 19.90 5.63 -4.64
C GLU A 127 20.94 5.30 -5.72
N PRO A 128 21.05 4.06 -6.23
CA PRO A 128 21.83 3.80 -7.44
C PRO A 128 21.16 4.47 -8.63
N SER A 129 21.84 5.41 -9.27
CA SER A 129 21.36 6.08 -10.49
C SER A 129 21.41 5.18 -11.73
N ASP A 130 22.06 4.05 -11.62
CA ASP A 130 22.26 3.09 -12.68
C ASP A 130 22.10 1.67 -12.09
N LEU A 131 20.96 1.05 -12.39
CA LEU A 131 20.63 -0.28 -11.93
C LEU A 131 21.46 -1.36 -12.64
N GLU A 132 21.83 -1.10 -13.90
CA GLU A 132 22.61 -2.03 -14.71
C GLU A 132 24.05 -2.11 -14.18
N SER A 133 24.69 -0.99 -13.88
CA SER A 133 26.03 -0.98 -13.29
C SER A 133 26.08 -1.58 -11.86
N ALA A 134 24.96 -1.57 -11.15
CA ALA A 134 24.81 -2.19 -9.84
C ALA A 134 24.45 -3.68 -9.91
N ASN A 135 24.28 -4.25 -11.11
CA ASN A 135 23.90 -5.64 -11.35
C ASN A 135 22.60 -6.06 -10.62
N TYR A 136 21.61 -5.18 -10.56
CA TYR A 136 20.29 -5.56 -10.08
C TYR A 136 19.54 -6.31 -11.18
N GLU A 137 19.26 -7.59 -10.95
CA GLU A 137 18.54 -8.46 -11.89
C GLU A 137 17.09 -8.66 -11.49
N TYR A 138 16.78 -8.56 -10.20
CA TYR A 138 15.47 -8.90 -9.64
C TYR A 138 14.98 -7.88 -8.63
N ILE A 139 13.66 -7.76 -8.55
CA ILE A 139 12.95 -7.15 -7.42
C ILE A 139 12.21 -8.27 -6.72
N GLU A 140 12.49 -8.45 -5.45
CA GLU A 140 11.79 -9.41 -4.59
C GLU A 140 11.10 -8.68 -3.44
N PHE A 141 9.86 -9.05 -3.16
CA PHE A 141 9.11 -8.52 -2.03
C PHE A 141 8.09 -9.54 -1.55
N TRP A 142 7.66 -9.36 -0.33
CA TRP A 142 6.56 -10.10 0.25
C TRP A 142 5.32 -9.21 0.28
N LEU A 143 4.24 -9.71 -0.27
CA LEU A 143 2.95 -9.05 -0.27
C LEU A 143 2.00 -9.86 0.63
N LEU A 144 1.41 -9.18 1.61
CA LEU A 144 0.30 -9.75 2.35
C LEU A 144 -0.95 -9.66 1.46
N ASP A 145 -1.60 -10.79 1.20
CA ASP A 145 -2.82 -10.83 0.39
C ASP A 145 -3.94 -10.04 1.07
N PRO A 146 -4.40 -8.92 0.51
CA PRO A 146 -5.44 -8.12 1.13
C PRO A 146 -6.84 -8.74 1.02
N TYR A 147 -6.99 -9.80 0.23
CA TYR A 147 -8.28 -10.43 -0.08
C TYR A 147 -8.43 -11.81 0.56
N LEU A 148 -7.51 -12.21 1.44
CA LEU A 148 -7.49 -13.54 2.06
C LEU A 148 -8.80 -13.90 2.77
N GLU A 149 -9.48 -12.92 3.36
CA GLU A 149 -10.72 -13.12 4.12
C GLU A 149 -11.98 -12.76 3.30
N ASP A 150 -11.82 -12.31 2.06
CA ASP A 150 -12.92 -11.93 1.17
C ASP A 150 -12.80 -12.63 -0.19
N GLU A 151 -13.34 -13.83 -0.27
CA GLU A 151 -13.36 -14.64 -1.50
C GLU A 151 -14.19 -14.01 -2.63
N THR A 152 -14.98 -12.97 -2.33
CA THR A 152 -15.82 -12.27 -3.30
C THR A 152 -15.16 -11.03 -3.89
N ALA A 153 -14.02 -10.63 -3.36
CA ALA A 153 -13.30 -9.46 -3.84
C ALA A 153 -12.78 -9.68 -5.26
N GLU A 154 -13.05 -8.73 -6.13
CA GLU A 154 -12.58 -8.78 -7.53
C GLU A 154 -11.07 -8.47 -7.64
N GLY A 155 -10.45 -8.07 -6.54
CA GLY A 155 -9.03 -7.75 -6.49
C GLY A 155 -8.70 -6.36 -7.01
N GLY A 156 -7.43 -6.16 -7.33
CA GLY A 156 -6.91 -4.92 -7.90
C GLY A 156 -5.54 -5.17 -8.54
N ASP A 157 -5.12 -4.22 -9.35
CA ASP A 157 -3.81 -4.31 -10.01
C ASP A 157 -2.74 -3.58 -9.17
N LEU A 158 -1.59 -4.20 -8.98
CA LEU A 158 -0.41 -3.59 -8.37
C LEU A 158 0.71 -3.46 -9.42
N TYR A 159 1.17 -2.23 -9.61
CA TYR A 159 2.21 -1.91 -10.58
C TYR A 159 3.49 -1.48 -9.89
N PHE A 160 4.62 -2.02 -10.35
CA PHE A 160 5.95 -1.57 -9.99
C PHE A 160 6.61 -0.99 -11.23
N ASN A 161 6.95 0.28 -11.17
CA ASN A 161 7.59 0.99 -12.26
C ASN A 161 8.99 1.39 -11.84
N LEU A 162 9.95 1.04 -12.64
CA LEU A 162 11.36 1.39 -12.48
C LEU A 162 11.75 2.32 -13.63
N GLY A 163 12.10 3.55 -13.31
CA GLY A 163 12.48 4.52 -14.31
C GLY A 163 13.52 5.51 -13.85
#